data_ff1fe70c5d9aaf9ad6450727006dc6c2
#
_entry.id   ff1fe70c5d9aaf9ad6450727006dc6c2
#
_cell.length_a   1.000
_cell.length_b   1.000
_cell.length_c   1.000
_cell.angle_alpha   90.00
_cell.angle_beta   90.00
_cell.angle_gamma   90.00
#
_symmetry.space_group_name_H-M   'P 1'
#
loop_
_entity.id
_entity.type
_entity.pdbx_description
1 polymer ?
#
loop_
_entity_poly.entity_id
_entity_poly.type
_entity_poly.pdbx_seq_one_letter_code
_entity_poly.pdbx_strand_id
1 'polypeptide(L)'
;IGTLVAQRARAFDMRLIAFDPFVSAERGRELGVDMTTLERVLEQADILTIHLPKTKETNGIIDAEMMKRAKPSLRIVNVARGGIVNEEHLADALRNGTIAGAALDVFVKEPTTESPLFTLSNVVATPHLGASTREAQDRAGEVVADMVQLALKGEFVPFAVNLEAGDANETLKPFIPLADRLGRVFASLIETAPTSIEISTIGEIGAYDPGLITISALKGMLSRWTNEPVSLVN
;
A
#
# COMPACT_ATOMS: atom_id res chain seq x y z
N ILE A 1 -4.82 -6.35 -1.52
CA ILE A 1 -4.98 -7.12 -2.79
C ILE A 1 -4.35 -8.50 -2.63
N GLY A 2 -3.07 -8.63 -2.26
CA GLY A 2 -2.36 -9.90 -2.16
C GLY A 2 -3.08 -10.96 -1.32
N THR A 3 -3.61 -10.60 -0.16
CA THR A 3 -4.41 -11.49 0.70
C THR A 3 -5.63 -12.09 -0.04
N LEU A 4 -6.34 -11.25 -0.81
CA LEU A 4 -7.51 -11.70 -1.58
C LEU A 4 -7.12 -12.61 -2.75
N VAL A 5 -5.96 -12.40 -3.35
CA VAL A 5 -5.40 -13.29 -4.38
C VAL A 5 -5.02 -14.63 -3.74
N ALA A 6 -4.34 -14.61 -2.59
CA ALA A 6 -3.97 -15.81 -1.85
C ALA A 6 -5.19 -16.67 -1.49
N GLN A 7 -6.25 -16.05 -0.96
CA GLN A 7 -7.50 -16.75 -0.65
C GLN A 7 -8.11 -17.46 -1.87
N ARG A 8 -8.08 -16.81 -3.03
CA ARG A 8 -8.60 -17.39 -4.28
C ARG A 8 -7.71 -18.50 -4.81
N ALA A 9 -6.39 -18.32 -4.78
CA ALA A 9 -5.44 -19.32 -5.22
C ALA A 9 -5.53 -20.60 -4.36
N ARG A 10 -5.75 -20.46 -3.04
CA ARG A 10 -6.03 -21.61 -2.16
C ARG A 10 -7.26 -22.41 -2.58
N ALA A 11 -8.30 -21.74 -3.07
CA ALA A 11 -9.52 -22.42 -3.54
C ALA A 11 -9.27 -23.29 -4.79
N PHE A 12 -8.13 -23.09 -5.47
CA PHE A 12 -7.63 -23.95 -6.55
C PHE A 12 -6.56 -24.95 -6.09
N ASP A 13 -6.44 -25.20 -4.79
CA ASP A 13 -5.47 -26.10 -4.17
C ASP A 13 -4.00 -25.75 -4.52
N MET A 14 -3.70 -24.49 -4.81
CA MET A 14 -2.35 -24.04 -5.06
C MET A 14 -1.56 -23.94 -3.75
N ARG A 15 -0.32 -24.42 -3.76
CA ARG A 15 0.62 -24.15 -2.67
C ARG A 15 1.07 -22.71 -2.73
N LEU A 16 0.95 -21.98 -1.62
CA LEU A 16 1.26 -20.55 -1.55
C LEU A 16 2.52 -20.31 -0.71
N ILE A 17 3.46 -19.60 -1.31
CA ILE A 17 4.65 -19.06 -0.65
C ILE A 17 4.67 -17.55 -0.87
N ALA A 18 5.13 -16.77 0.10
CA ALA A 18 5.19 -15.32 -0.04
C ALA A 18 6.41 -14.71 0.64
N PHE A 19 6.83 -13.58 0.12
CA PHE A 19 7.73 -12.63 0.75
C PHE A 19 6.97 -11.34 1.04
N ASP A 20 6.97 -10.94 2.30
CA ASP A 20 6.47 -9.64 2.77
C ASP A 20 7.20 -9.29 4.07
N PRO A 21 7.98 -8.19 4.12
CA PRO A 21 8.76 -7.83 5.31
C PRO A 21 7.91 -7.38 6.50
N PHE A 22 6.62 -7.10 6.28
CA PHE A 22 5.68 -6.61 7.30
C PHE A 22 4.72 -7.69 7.82
N VAL A 23 4.73 -8.89 7.21
CA VAL A 23 3.85 -10.00 7.60
C VAL A 23 4.65 -11.06 8.35
N SER A 24 4.24 -11.35 9.59
CA SER A 24 4.87 -12.40 10.41
C SER A 24 4.57 -13.80 9.85
N ALA A 25 5.46 -14.75 10.15
CA ALA A 25 5.25 -16.15 9.78
C ALA A 25 3.98 -16.74 10.38
N GLU A 26 3.55 -16.27 11.56
CA GLU A 26 2.31 -16.67 12.21
C GLU A 26 1.10 -16.19 11.41
N ARG A 27 1.10 -14.92 11.02
CA ARG A 27 0.04 -14.36 10.17
C ARG A 27 -0.01 -15.04 8.80
N GLY A 28 1.13 -15.40 8.22
CA GLY A 28 1.20 -16.19 7.00
C GLY A 28 0.48 -17.53 7.17
N ARG A 29 0.78 -18.27 8.24
CA ARG A 29 0.14 -19.57 8.53
C ARG A 29 -1.39 -19.47 8.68
N GLU A 30 -1.90 -18.43 9.34
CA GLU A 30 -3.35 -18.18 9.44
C GLU A 30 -3.99 -18.00 8.06
N LEU A 31 -3.28 -17.35 7.14
CA LEU A 31 -3.72 -17.17 5.76
C LEU A 31 -3.50 -18.40 4.88
N GLY A 32 -2.80 -19.43 5.38
CA GLY A 32 -2.40 -20.62 4.64
C GLY A 32 -1.30 -20.33 3.61
N VAL A 33 -0.38 -19.44 3.95
CA VAL A 33 0.75 -19.02 3.11
C VAL A 33 2.06 -19.26 3.86
N ASP A 34 3.01 -19.93 3.24
CA ASP A 34 4.35 -20.12 3.79
C ASP A 34 5.20 -18.86 3.55
N MET A 35 5.53 -18.15 4.64
CA MET A 35 6.40 -16.96 4.55
C MET A 35 7.86 -17.38 4.37
N THR A 36 8.56 -16.73 3.43
CA THR A 36 9.95 -17.05 3.10
C THR A 36 10.69 -15.83 2.54
N THR A 37 11.94 -15.98 2.08
CA THR A 37 12.70 -14.90 1.44
C THR A 37 12.29 -14.72 -0.02
N LEU A 38 12.58 -13.55 -0.60
CA LEU A 38 12.28 -13.25 -2.00
C LEU A 38 13.00 -14.21 -2.95
N GLU A 39 14.25 -14.53 -2.65
CA GLU A 39 15.05 -15.48 -3.43
C GLU A 39 14.36 -16.84 -3.49
N ARG A 40 13.89 -17.35 -2.35
CA ARG A 40 13.18 -18.64 -2.30
C ARG A 40 11.84 -18.59 -3.01
N VAL A 41 11.16 -17.45 -3.01
CA VAL A 41 9.94 -17.28 -3.82
C VAL A 41 10.28 -17.49 -5.29
N LEU A 42 11.33 -16.83 -5.81
CA LEU A 42 11.75 -16.98 -7.21
C LEU A 42 12.15 -18.44 -7.54
N GLU A 43 12.93 -19.08 -6.65
CA GLU A 43 13.42 -20.46 -6.84
C GLU A 43 12.29 -21.50 -6.88
N GLN A 44 11.18 -21.27 -6.18
CA GLN A 44 10.14 -22.28 -6.00
C GLN A 44 8.85 -22.00 -6.78
N ALA A 45 8.59 -20.74 -7.12
CA ALA A 45 7.34 -20.35 -7.76
C ALA A 45 7.21 -20.91 -9.19
N ASP A 46 6.03 -21.32 -9.56
CA ASP A 46 5.60 -21.58 -10.93
C ASP A 46 4.90 -20.33 -11.52
N ILE A 47 4.22 -19.58 -10.65
CA ILE A 47 3.62 -18.29 -10.95
C ILE A 47 4.00 -17.32 -9.84
N LEU A 48 4.59 -16.18 -10.20
CA LEU A 48 4.87 -15.05 -9.31
C LEU A 48 3.86 -13.94 -9.58
N THR A 49 3.10 -13.54 -8.59
CA THR A 49 2.22 -12.37 -8.65
C THR A 49 2.70 -11.30 -7.67
N ILE A 50 2.69 -10.04 -8.13
CA ILE A 50 3.29 -8.91 -7.41
C ILE A 50 2.19 -7.99 -6.88
N HIS A 51 2.29 -7.63 -5.58
CA HIS A 51 1.32 -6.76 -4.88
C HIS A 51 2.04 -5.72 -4.00
N LEU A 52 3.23 -5.31 -4.40
CA LEU A 52 4.06 -4.34 -3.70
C LEU A 52 3.76 -2.90 -4.15
N PRO A 53 3.86 -1.90 -3.27
CA PRO A 53 3.94 -0.50 -3.69
C PRO A 53 5.30 -0.24 -4.38
N LYS A 54 5.35 0.77 -5.24
CA LYS A 54 6.63 1.25 -5.80
C LYS A 54 7.28 2.20 -4.81
N THR A 55 8.42 1.79 -4.27
CA THR A 55 9.28 2.58 -3.39
C THR A 55 10.71 2.56 -3.91
N LYS A 56 11.64 3.22 -3.24
CA LYS A 56 13.06 3.14 -3.59
C LYS A 56 13.61 1.71 -3.45
N GLU A 57 13.12 0.98 -2.45
CA GLU A 57 13.55 -0.38 -2.11
C GLU A 57 12.93 -1.43 -3.04
N THR A 58 11.71 -1.20 -3.54
CA THR A 58 11.01 -2.14 -4.41
C THR A 58 11.22 -1.86 -5.90
N ASN A 59 11.80 -0.72 -6.25
CA ASN A 59 12.09 -0.40 -7.64
C ASN A 59 13.21 -1.29 -8.19
N GLY A 60 12.92 -2.08 -9.22
CA GLY A 60 13.85 -3.01 -9.83
C GLY A 60 14.18 -4.23 -8.96
N ILE A 61 13.41 -4.51 -7.91
CA ILE A 61 13.67 -5.64 -7.00
C ILE A 61 13.65 -7.00 -7.72
N ILE A 62 12.92 -7.11 -8.82
CA ILE A 62 12.94 -8.28 -9.71
C ILE A 62 13.79 -7.92 -10.93
N ASP A 63 15.08 -8.19 -10.83
CA ASP A 63 16.09 -7.91 -11.84
C ASP A 63 16.61 -9.19 -12.53
N ALA A 64 17.66 -9.06 -13.34
CA ALA A 64 18.27 -10.18 -14.06
C ALA A 64 18.83 -11.25 -13.11
N GLU A 65 19.45 -10.85 -11.99
CA GLU A 65 20.03 -11.80 -11.03
C GLU A 65 18.95 -12.58 -10.29
N MET A 66 17.86 -11.91 -9.97
CA MET A 66 16.70 -12.56 -9.36
C MET A 66 16.04 -13.54 -10.35
N MET A 67 15.87 -13.15 -11.62
CA MET A 67 15.26 -14.02 -12.63
C MET A 67 16.12 -15.26 -12.95
N LYS A 68 17.46 -15.20 -12.84
CA LYS A 68 18.35 -16.36 -13.00
C LYS A 68 18.14 -17.45 -11.95
N ARG A 69 17.58 -17.09 -10.78
CA ARG A 69 17.26 -18.05 -9.71
C ARG A 69 15.96 -18.80 -9.97
N ALA A 70 15.14 -18.29 -10.88
CA ALA A 70 13.81 -18.81 -11.13
C ALA A 70 13.83 -20.14 -11.89
N LYS A 71 12.73 -20.89 -11.76
CA LYS A 71 12.49 -22.03 -12.64
C LYS A 71 12.29 -21.53 -14.08
N PRO A 72 12.78 -22.26 -15.10
CA PRO A 72 12.49 -21.92 -16.49
C PRO A 72 11.00 -21.90 -16.83
N SER A 73 10.15 -22.55 -16.03
CA SER A 73 8.69 -22.55 -16.17
C SER A 73 8.01 -21.36 -15.53
N LEU A 74 8.74 -20.49 -14.79
CA LEU A 74 8.16 -19.37 -14.07
C LEU A 74 7.38 -18.42 -15.02
N ARG A 75 6.21 -17.98 -14.56
CA ARG A 75 5.44 -16.89 -15.17
C ARG A 75 5.28 -15.76 -14.16
N ILE A 76 5.61 -14.54 -14.59
CA ILE A 76 5.52 -13.33 -13.75
C ILE A 76 4.23 -12.57 -14.11
N VAL A 77 3.45 -12.20 -13.09
CA VAL A 77 2.24 -11.36 -13.24
C VAL A 77 2.43 -10.07 -12.44
N ASN A 78 2.44 -8.93 -13.12
CA ASN A 78 2.54 -7.62 -12.48
C ASN A 78 1.34 -6.74 -12.85
N VAL A 79 0.41 -6.63 -11.92
CA VAL A 79 -0.76 -5.71 -11.96
C VAL A 79 -0.66 -4.72 -10.80
N ALA A 80 0.55 -4.50 -10.25
CA ALA A 80 0.79 -3.61 -9.12
C ALA A 80 1.28 -2.24 -9.58
N ARG A 81 2.57 -2.13 -9.89
CA ARG A 81 3.20 -0.89 -10.38
C ARG A 81 4.34 -1.20 -11.36
N GLY A 82 4.49 -0.35 -12.37
CA GLY A 82 5.63 -0.38 -13.27
C GLY A 82 6.94 -0.06 -12.55
N GLY A 83 8.03 -0.71 -12.98
CA GLY A 83 9.37 -0.54 -12.42
C GLY A 83 9.70 -1.45 -11.23
N ILE A 84 8.75 -2.21 -10.66
CA ILE A 84 9.06 -3.25 -9.67
C ILE A 84 9.81 -4.40 -10.34
N VAL A 85 9.39 -4.78 -11.53
CA VAL A 85 10.14 -5.67 -12.42
C VAL A 85 10.95 -4.79 -13.38
N ASN A 86 12.24 -5.05 -13.52
CA ASN A 86 13.05 -4.38 -14.54
C ASN A 86 12.64 -4.90 -15.93
N GLU A 87 12.06 -4.02 -16.75
CA GLU A 87 11.45 -4.39 -18.04
C GLU A 87 12.47 -4.85 -19.09
N GLU A 88 13.68 -4.26 -19.10
CA GLU A 88 14.76 -4.66 -20.00
C GLU A 88 15.27 -6.06 -19.64
N HIS A 89 15.57 -6.28 -18.37
CA HIS A 89 15.99 -7.60 -17.87
C HIS A 89 14.91 -8.66 -18.07
N LEU A 90 13.64 -8.30 -17.91
CA LEU A 90 12.51 -9.18 -18.17
C LEU A 90 12.44 -9.57 -19.65
N ALA A 91 12.61 -8.60 -20.56
CA ALA A 91 12.59 -8.86 -21.99
C ALA A 91 13.73 -9.84 -22.40
N ASP A 92 14.92 -9.65 -21.83
CA ASP A 92 16.06 -10.53 -22.09
C ASP A 92 15.85 -11.93 -21.50
N ALA A 93 15.31 -12.03 -20.29
CA ALA A 93 15.01 -13.31 -19.65
C ALA A 93 13.96 -14.12 -20.45
N LEU A 94 12.96 -13.44 -21.01
CA LEU A 94 11.93 -14.05 -21.86
C LEU A 94 12.46 -14.49 -23.22
N ARG A 95 13.31 -13.68 -23.87
CA ARG A 95 13.95 -14.02 -25.16
C ARG A 95 14.86 -15.23 -25.03
N ASN A 96 15.62 -15.28 -23.94
CA ASN A 96 16.60 -16.32 -23.69
C ASN A 96 15.98 -17.60 -23.06
N GLY A 97 14.68 -17.61 -22.77
CA GLY A 97 14.01 -18.74 -22.13
C GLY A 97 14.41 -18.97 -20.67
N THR A 98 14.98 -17.96 -20.00
CA THR A 98 15.28 -17.99 -18.56
C THR A 98 14.01 -18.16 -17.74
N ILE A 99 12.89 -17.55 -18.20
CA ILE A 99 11.54 -17.73 -17.67
C ILE A 99 10.55 -17.94 -18.81
N ALA A 100 9.41 -18.57 -18.52
CA ALA A 100 8.45 -18.99 -19.54
C ALA A 100 7.56 -17.86 -20.08
N GLY A 101 7.20 -16.89 -19.27
CA GLY A 101 6.24 -15.86 -19.70
C GLY A 101 6.03 -14.74 -18.69
N ALA A 102 5.36 -13.68 -19.13
CA ALA A 102 4.93 -12.60 -18.27
C ALA A 102 3.56 -12.03 -18.67
N ALA A 103 2.84 -11.49 -17.68
CA ALA A 103 1.63 -10.70 -17.87
C ALA A 103 1.79 -9.37 -17.13
N LEU A 104 1.68 -8.25 -17.85
CA LEU A 104 1.92 -6.92 -17.32
C LEU A 104 0.73 -6.02 -17.65
N ASP A 105 0.18 -5.41 -16.61
CA ASP A 105 -0.83 -4.36 -16.73
C ASP A 105 -0.25 -2.96 -16.49
N VAL A 106 1.01 -2.90 -16.05
CA VAL A 106 1.69 -1.68 -15.61
C VAL A 106 3.12 -1.61 -16.15
N PHE A 107 3.58 -0.38 -16.46
CA PHE A 107 4.88 -0.11 -17.07
C PHE A 107 5.60 1.05 -16.39
N VAL A 108 6.93 1.12 -16.54
CA VAL A 108 7.77 2.20 -15.97
C VAL A 108 7.31 3.57 -16.43
N LYS A 109 6.95 3.68 -17.72
CA LYS A 109 6.38 4.88 -18.33
C LYS A 109 4.99 4.56 -18.84
N GLU A 110 4.00 5.33 -18.40
CA GLU A 110 2.60 5.22 -18.84
C GLU A 110 2.07 6.60 -19.25
N PRO A 111 1.31 6.72 -20.34
CA PRO A 111 1.05 5.67 -21.33
C PRO A 111 2.29 5.35 -22.18
N THR A 112 2.40 4.09 -22.64
CA THR A 112 3.43 3.68 -23.58
C THR A 112 2.85 2.88 -24.74
N THR A 113 3.37 3.13 -25.94
CA THR A 113 3.07 2.36 -27.16
C THR A 113 4.28 1.57 -27.64
N GLU A 114 5.43 1.78 -27.03
CA GLU A 114 6.69 1.17 -27.38
C GLU A 114 7.33 0.49 -26.17
N SER A 115 7.55 -0.81 -26.26
CA SER A 115 8.27 -1.59 -25.27
C SER A 115 8.89 -2.82 -25.95
N PRO A 116 10.10 -3.24 -25.56
CA PRO A 116 10.71 -4.48 -26.04
C PRO A 116 9.87 -5.72 -25.70
N LEU A 117 8.97 -5.61 -24.74
CA LEU A 117 8.07 -6.67 -24.31
C LEU A 117 6.89 -6.91 -25.28
N PHE A 118 6.46 -5.89 -26.02
CA PHE A 118 5.28 -5.99 -26.89
C PHE A 118 5.48 -6.87 -28.13
N THR A 119 6.73 -7.14 -28.48
CA THR A 119 7.06 -8.01 -29.61
C THR A 119 7.21 -9.48 -29.23
N LEU A 120 7.11 -9.82 -27.95
CA LEU A 120 7.34 -11.17 -27.44
C LEU A 120 6.02 -11.94 -27.38
N SER A 121 5.99 -13.15 -27.97
CA SER A 121 4.79 -13.99 -28.03
C SER A 121 4.42 -14.62 -26.68
N ASN A 122 5.34 -14.62 -25.71
CA ASN A 122 5.17 -15.12 -24.35
C ASN A 122 4.87 -14.01 -23.34
N VAL A 123 4.44 -12.83 -23.81
CA VAL A 123 4.00 -11.67 -23.00
C VAL A 123 2.55 -11.36 -23.29
N VAL A 124 1.78 -11.13 -22.24
CA VAL A 124 0.46 -10.51 -22.28
C VAL A 124 0.60 -9.11 -21.67
N ALA A 125 0.20 -8.08 -22.41
CA ALA A 125 0.24 -6.69 -21.99
C ALA A 125 -1.16 -6.07 -22.04
N THR A 126 -1.53 -5.32 -21.01
CA THR A 126 -2.78 -4.56 -20.94
C THR A 126 -2.48 -3.10 -20.55
N PRO A 127 -3.30 -2.11 -20.96
CA PRO A 127 -3.00 -0.69 -20.74
C PRO A 127 -3.54 -0.19 -19.40
N HIS A 128 -3.06 -0.75 -18.28
CA HIS A 128 -3.39 -0.40 -16.89
C HIS A 128 -4.90 -0.47 -16.63
N LEU A 129 -5.48 -1.65 -16.84
CA LEU A 129 -6.92 -1.91 -16.72
C LEU A 129 -7.34 -2.52 -15.37
N GLY A 130 -6.41 -2.82 -14.48
CA GLY A 130 -6.67 -3.56 -13.24
C GLY A 130 -7.78 -2.98 -12.34
N ALA A 131 -8.01 -1.66 -12.40
CA ALA A 131 -9.10 -0.97 -11.69
C ALA A 131 -10.12 -0.32 -12.64
N SER A 132 -10.10 -0.61 -13.92
CA SER A 132 -10.95 0.02 -14.96
C SER A 132 -12.25 -0.73 -15.20
N THR A 133 -12.78 -1.43 -14.19
CA THR A 133 -14.13 -1.99 -14.25
C THR A 133 -15.15 -0.94 -13.81
N ARG A 134 -16.40 -1.07 -14.29
CA ARG A 134 -17.48 -0.15 -13.88
C ARG A 134 -17.66 -0.15 -12.36
N GLU A 135 -17.69 -1.30 -11.73
CA GLU A 135 -17.85 -1.47 -10.28
C GLU A 135 -16.71 -0.80 -9.49
N ALA A 136 -15.47 -0.88 -9.99
CA ALA A 136 -14.34 -0.24 -9.35
C ALA A 136 -14.41 1.28 -9.45
N GLN A 137 -14.82 1.81 -10.62
CA GLN A 137 -14.98 3.24 -10.87
C GLN A 137 -16.14 3.83 -10.04
N ASP A 138 -17.30 3.15 -10.02
CA ASP A 138 -18.46 3.58 -9.23
C ASP A 138 -18.10 3.62 -7.75
N ARG A 139 -17.47 2.56 -7.23
CA ARG A 139 -17.02 2.51 -5.82
C ARG A 139 -15.97 3.57 -5.51
N ALA A 140 -15.01 3.83 -6.40
CA ALA A 140 -14.03 4.89 -6.19
C ALA A 140 -14.71 6.27 -6.15
N GLY A 141 -15.70 6.53 -7.01
CA GLY A 141 -16.49 7.75 -7.01
C GLY A 141 -17.24 7.98 -5.70
N GLU A 142 -17.92 6.95 -5.18
CA GLU A 142 -18.62 7.01 -3.90
C GLU A 142 -17.66 7.30 -2.74
N VAL A 143 -16.56 6.54 -2.65
CA VAL A 143 -15.56 6.73 -1.59
C VAL A 143 -14.94 8.13 -1.64
N VAL A 144 -14.59 8.65 -2.83
CA VAL A 144 -14.04 10.00 -2.97
C VAL A 144 -15.06 11.05 -2.56
N ALA A 145 -16.34 10.89 -2.93
CA ALA A 145 -17.39 11.82 -2.53
C ALA A 145 -17.56 11.89 -1.00
N ASP A 146 -17.53 10.75 -0.33
CA ASP A 146 -17.56 10.68 1.13
C ASP A 146 -16.34 11.36 1.76
N MET A 147 -15.13 11.12 1.22
CA MET A 147 -13.92 11.77 1.73
C MET A 147 -13.94 13.29 1.54
N VAL A 148 -14.46 13.78 0.42
CA VAL A 148 -14.64 15.21 0.16
C VAL A 148 -15.63 15.81 1.17
N GLN A 149 -16.74 15.13 1.47
CA GLN A 149 -17.69 15.60 2.48
C GLN A 149 -17.06 15.71 3.87
N LEU A 150 -16.27 14.71 4.28
CA LEU A 150 -15.53 14.76 5.55
C LEU A 150 -14.54 15.93 5.57
N ALA A 151 -13.79 16.15 4.50
CA ALA A 151 -12.86 17.26 4.38
C ALA A 151 -13.55 18.63 4.51
N LEU A 152 -14.67 18.81 3.81
CA LEU A 152 -15.43 20.08 3.86
C LEU A 152 -16.05 20.36 5.24
N LYS A 153 -16.33 19.31 6.03
CA LYS A 153 -16.79 19.45 7.42
C LYS A 153 -15.63 19.66 8.41
N GLY A 154 -14.38 19.60 7.95
CA GLY A 154 -13.18 19.62 8.81
C GLY A 154 -13.04 18.35 9.66
N GLU A 155 -13.67 17.26 9.24
CA GLU A 155 -13.59 15.96 9.87
C GLU A 155 -12.36 15.16 9.36
N PHE A 156 -11.99 14.12 10.07
CA PHE A 156 -10.88 13.25 9.67
C PHE A 156 -11.18 12.53 8.35
N VAL A 157 -10.22 12.59 7.41
CA VAL A 157 -10.30 11.96 6.09
C VAL A 157 -9.36 10.74 6.05
N PRO A 158 -9.88 9.51 6.17
CA PRO A 158 -9.06 8.29 6.31
C PRO A 158 -8.08 8.02 5.16
N PHE A 159 -8.40 8.50 3.95
CA PHE A 159 -7.60 8.23 2.74
C PHE A 159 -6.90 9.48 2.20
N ALA A 160 -6.67 10.50 3.04
CA ALA A 160 -5.93 11.68 2.63
C ALA A 160 -4.47 11.34 2.34
N VAL A 161 -3.99 11.66 1.13
CA VAL A 161 -2.62 11.32 0.68
C VAL A 161 -1.56 12.30 1.16
N ASN A 162 -1.96 13.43 1.70
CA ASN A 162 -1.10 14.49 2.24
C ASN A 162 -1.02 14.48 3.77
N LEU A 163 -1.57 13.47 4.43
CA LEU A 163 -1.35 13.18 5.84
C LEU A 163 -0.27 12.11 5.93
N GLU A 164 0.82 12.38 6.62
CA GLU A 164 1.84 11.39 6.98
C GLU A 164 1.35 10.45 8.10
N ALA A 165 0.08 10.26 8.22
CA ALA A 165 -0.49 9.35 9.19
C ALA A 165 -0.52 7.97 8.56
N GLY A 166 0.31 7.08 9.05
CA GLY A 166 0.19 5.65 8.82
C GLY A 166 -1.27 5.22 9.04
N ASP A 167 -1.69 4.16 8.36
CA ASP A 167 -3.08 3.67 8.35
C ASP A 167 -3.75 3.85 9.71
N ALA A 168 -4.82 4.66 9.74
CA ALA A 168 -5.64 4.78 10.93
C ALA A 168 -6.22 3.41 11.24
N ASN A 169 -5.51 2.66 12.07
CA ASN A 169 -5.94 1.36 12.54
C ASN A 169 -7.32 1.52 13.19
N GLU A 170 -8.20 0.56 12.99
CA GLU A 170 -9.50 0.49 13.65
C GLU A 170 -9.42 0.74 15.17
N THR A 171 -8.29 0.33 15.78
CA THR A 171 -7.97 0.56 17.19
C THR A 171 -7.80 2.06 17.52
N LEU A 172 -7.24 2.87 16.62
CA LEU A 172 -7.02 4.30 16.87
C LEU A 172 -8.22 5.19 16.56
N LYS A 173 -9.11 4.78 15.68
CA LYS A 173 -10.29 5.56 15.26
C LYS A 173 -11.13 6.13 16.41
N PRO A 174 -11.47 5.36 17.47
CA PRO A 174 -12.25 5.88 18.58
C PRO A 174 -11.54 6.98 19.39
N PHE A 175 -10.20 6.98 19.36
CA PHE A 175 -9.36 7.91 20.12
C PHE A 175 -9.14 9.25 19.42
N ILE A 176 -9.37 9.35 18.13
CA ILE A 176 -9.23 10.60 17.36
C ILE A 176 -10.15 11.69 17.89
N PRO A 177 -11.49 11.50 18.01
CA PRO A 177 -12.37 12.51 18.59
C PRO A 177 -12.12 12.74 20.08
N LEU A 178 -11.61 11.76 20.82
CA LEU A 178 -11.21 11.94 22.20
C LEU A 178 -9.99 12.86 22.31
N ALA A 179 -8.99 12.69 21.45
CA ALA A 179 -7.80 13.54 21.42
C ALA A 179 -8.16 15.02 21.10
N ASP A 180 -9.06 15.28 20.15
CA ASP A 180 -9.55 16.64 19.87
C ASP A 180 -10.20 17.25 21.12
N ARG A 181 -11.08 16.51 21.81
CA ARG A 181 -11.72 16.96 23.05
C ARG A 181 -10.70 17.24 24.16
N LEU A 182 -9.73 16.36 24.36
CA LEU A 182 -8.67 16.57 25.35
C LEU A 182 -7.83 17.81 25.03
N GLY A 183 -7.52 18.05 23.75
CA GLY A 183 -6.85 19.27 23.30
C GLY A 183 -7.67 20.53 23.66
N ARG A 184 -8.98 20.53 23.45
CA ARG A 184 -9.89 21.65 23.85
C ARG A 184 -9.91 21.86 25.36
N VAL A 185 -10.00 20.77 26.14
CA VAL A 185 -9.97 20.83 27.60
C VAL A 185 -8.63 21.42 28.07
N PHE A 186 -7.51 20.92 27.54
CA PHE A 186 -6.18 21.45 27.85
C PHE A 186 -6.09 22.95 27.56
N ALA A 187 -6.54 23.39 26.37
CA ALA A 187 -6.56 24.80 26.00
C ALA A 187 -7.42 25.66 26.92
N SER A 188 -8.50 25.11 27.49
CA SER A 188 -9.36 25.84 28.44
C SER A 188 -8.71 26.07 29.82
N LEU A 189 -7.70 25.25 30.18
CA LEU A 189 -7.00 25.28 31.46
C LEU A 189 -5.77 26.20 31.47
N ILE A 190 -5.29 26.63 30.29
CA ILE A 190 -4.13 27.50 30.17
C ILE A 190 -4.52 28.87 29.64
N GLU A 191 -3.88 29.93 30.13
CA GLU A 191 -4.19 31.31 29.75
C GLU A 191 -3.45 31.75 28.48
N THR A 192 -2.24 31.28 28.28
CA THR A 192 -1.37 31.62 27.15
C THR A 192 -1.05 30.41 26.27
N ALA A 193 -0.78 30.63 24.99
CA ALA A 193 -0.36 29.57 24.10
C ALA A 193 0.97 28.93 24.58
N PRO A 194 1.04 27.60 24.68
CA PRO A 194 2.24 26.92 25.12
C PRO A 194 3.34 27.01 24.07
N THR A 195 4.61 27.03 24.49
CA THR A 195 5.80 27.01 23.61
C THR A 195 6.20 25.60 23.18
N SER A 196 5.76 24.58 23.91
CA SER A 196 5.96 23.17 23.58
C SER A 196 4.82 22.33 24.13
N ILE A 197 4.53 21.22 23.46
CA ILE A 197 3.48 20.29 23.84
C ILE A 197 4.05 18.88 23.67
N GLU A 198 3.88 18.06 24.69
CA GLU A 198 4.18 16.65 24.63
C GLU A 198 2.88 15.85 24.71
N ILE A 199 2.71 14.92 23.78
CA ILE A 199 1.55 14.03 23.71
C ILE A 199 2.06 12.60 23.77
N SER A 200 1.69 11.87 24.83
CA SER A 200 2.09 10.49 25.03
C SER A 200 0.89 9.55 24.91
N THR A 201 1.04 8.48 24.14
CA THR A 201 0.08 7.37 24.09
C THR A 201 0.63 6.18 24.87
N ILE A 202 -0.17 5.63 25.78
CA ILE A 202 0.25 4.55 26.70
C ILE A 202 -0.76 3.40 26.61
N GLY A 203 -0.29 2.18 26.85
CA GLY A 203 -1.10 0.96 26.75
C GLY A 203 -1.16 0.44 25.32
N GLU A 204 -2.26 -0.20 24.95
CA GLU A 204 -2.41 -0.84 23.64
C GLU A 204 -2.24 0.14 22.47
N ILE A 205 -2.77 1.36 22.61
CA ILE A 205 -2.64 2.41 21.59
C ILE A 205 -1.20 2.93 21.43
N GLY A 206 -0.33 2.75 22.43
CA GLY A 206 1.07 3.14 22.37
C GLY A 206 1.93 2.28 21.44
N ALA A 207 1.40 1.13 20.97
CA ALA A 207 2.06 0.27 19.98
C ALA A 207 1.88 0.77 18.52
N TYR A 208 1.05 1.80 18.31
CA TYR A 208 0.74 2.34 16.97
C TYR A 208 1.33 3.74 16.80
N ASP A 209 1.46 4.19 15.54
CA ASP A 209 1.89 5.54 15.20
C ASP A 209 0.92 6.58 15.82
N PRO A 210 1.38 7.46 16.71
CA PRO A 210 0.56 8.44 17.39
C PRO A 210 0.20 9.66 16.50
N GLY A 211 0.66 9.73 15.26
CA GLY A 211 0.54 10.92 14.41
C GLY A 211 -0.87 11.49 14.34
N LEU A 212 -1.89 10.65 14.08
CA LEU A 212 -3.29 11.09 14.04
C LEU A 212 -3.84 11.56 15.38
N ILE A 213 -3.47 10.91 16.46
CA ILE A 213 -3.85 11.29 17.82
C ILE A 213 -3.23 12.67 18.15
N THR A 214 -1.96 12.83 17.81
CA THR A 214 -1.20 14.09 18.02
C THR A 214 -1.85 15.25 17.25
N ILE A 215 -2.09 15.07 15.95
CA ILE A 215 -2.71 16.10 15.10
C ILE A 215 -4.12 16.46 15.62
N SER A 216 -4.91 15.47 16.02
CA SER A 216 -6.26 15.71 16.57
C SER A 216 -6.24 16.49 17.89
N ALA A 217 -5.32 16.16 18.78
CA ALA A 217 -5.14 16.90 20.03
C ALA A 217 -4.70 18.35 19.76
N LEU A 218 -3.76 18.55 18.84
CA LEU A 218 -3.30 19.88 18.43
C LEU A 218 -4.44 20.70 17.79
N LYS A 219 -5.26 20.09 16.92
CA LYS A 219 -6.45 20.72 16.35
C LYS A 219 -7.38 21.23 17.45
N GLY A 220 -7.74 20.37 18.39
CA GLY A 220 -8.59 20.73 19.52
C GLY A 220 -8.02 21.89 20.33
N MET A 221 -6.73 21.86 20.63
CA MET A 221 -6.04 22.89 21.38
C MET A 221 -5.97 24.23 20.64
N LEU A 222 -5.53 24.22 19.38
CA LEU A 222 -5.32 25.43 18.58
C LEU A 222 -6.64 26.16 18.28
N SER A 223 -7.78 25.47 18.32
CA SER A 223 -9.11 26.08 18.12
C SER A 223 -9.44 27.24 19.05
N ARG A 224 -8.67 27.42 20.14
CA ARG A 224 -8.83 28.57 21.05
C ARG A 224 -8.11 29.84 20.56
N TRP A 225 -7.01 29.70 19.84
CA TRP A 225 -6.14 30.84 19.46
C TRP A 225 -6.22 31.18 17.97
N THR A 226 -6.94 30.43 17.18
CA THR A 226 -7.16 30.73 15.76
C THR A 226 -8.65 30.77 15.44
N ASN A 227 -9.07 31.81 14.68
CA ASN A 227 -10.39 31.88 14.11
C ASN A 227 -10.51 31.15 12.76
N GLU A 228 -9.39 30.67 12.24
CA GLU A 228 -9.39 29.84 11.05
C GLU A 228 -9.72 28.38 11.42
N PRO A 229 -10.47 27.68 10.59
CA PRO A 229 -10.74 26.26 10.83
C PRO A 229 -9.42 25.48 10.77
N VAL A 230 -8.94 25.05 11.94
CA VAL A 230 -7.78 24.14 12.03
C VAL A 230 -8.20 22.77 11.49
N SER A 231 -7.74 22.42 10.31
CA SER A 231 -7.99 21.12 9.71
C SER A 231 -6.83 20.18 9.97
N LEU A 232 -7.08 18.85 9.87
CA LEU A 232 -6.03 17.84 9.96
C LEU A 232 -5.12 17.83 8.71
N VAL A 233 -5.37 18.68 7.75
CA VAL A 233 -4.70 18.75 6.45
C VAL A 233 -3.82 20.00 6.30
N ASN A 234 -3.96 20.97 7.18
CA ASN A 234 -3.19 22.23 7.17
C ASN A 234 -2.24 22.29 8.35
#